data_b037245ddf1af628d420ef0788ae858f
#
_entry.id   b037245ddf1af628d420ef0788ae858f
#
_cell.length_a   1.000
_cell.length_b   1.000
_cell.length_c   1.000
_cell.angle_alpha   90.00
_cell.angle_beta   90.00
_cell.angle_gamma   90.00
#
_symmetry.space_group_name_H-M   'P 1'
#
loop_
_entity.id
_entity.type
_entity.pdbx_description
1 polymer ?
#
loop_
_entity_poly.entity_id
_entity_poly.type
_entity_poly.pdbx_seq_one_letter_code
_entity_poly.pdbx_strand_id
1 'polypeptide(L)'
;MFSGNVPYVASRAKARRQALMDKARLRQLINQSPDQLTNTVAESGYQNEINLYASRYTGGDLVEAALTHNLENELDNMLSHCRGKVRKVVEIYSSRYEYQNAKAVLRAVANGIEAEKLSKDILPDLNEINTPWIKILESSDDLRSAAQQMRRKSFGSALTNLPEDARLAHYEDALDRHYFSASLKALGYLSLIHI
;
A
#
# COMPACT_ATOMS: atom_id res chain seq x y z
N MET A 1 -31.67 -7.00 -1.33
CA MET A 1 -30.80 -8.18 -1.52
C MET A 1 -29.35 -7.72 -1.61
N PHE A 2 -28.48 -8.11 -0.71
CA PHE A 2 -27.04 -7.79 -0.80
C PHE A 2 -26.46 -8.50 -2.03
N SER A 3 -26.16 -7.76 -3.08
CA SER A 3 -25.49 -8.30 -4.25
C SER A 3 -23.99 -8.44 -3.97
N GLY A 4 -23.61 -9.51 -3.31
CA GLY A 4 -22.24 -9.80 -2.99
C GLY A 4 -22.12 -10.99 -2.03
N ASN A 5 -20.90 -11.49 -1.86
CA ASN A 5 -20.61 -12.64 -1.02
C ASN A 5 -20.08 -12.25 0.39
N VAL A 6 -20.72 -11.24 1.01
CA VAL A 6 -20.33 -10.69 2.33
C VAL A 6 -20.10 -11.78 3.40
N PRO A 7 -21.01 -12.74 3.63
CA PRO A 7 -20.81 -13.75 4.68
C PRO A 7 -19.56 -14.59 4.44
N TYR A 8 -19.30 -14.98 3.21
CA TYR A 8 -18.11 -15.76 2.85
C TYR A 8 -16.82 -14.98 3.08
N VAL A 9 -16.76 -13.73 2.58
CA VAL A 9 -15.59 -12.87 2.76
C VAL A 9 -15.36 -12.55 4.25
N ALA A 10 -16.42 -12.26 5.00
CA ALA A 10 -16.34 -12.00 6.44
C ALA A 10 -15.82 -13.22 7.22
N SER A 11 -16.25 -14.43 6.88
CA SER A 11 -15.76 -15.66 7.52
C SER A 11 -14.29 -15.90 7.23
N ARG A 12 -13.83 -15.68 5.98
CA ARG A 12 -12.42 -15.77 5.63
C ARG A 12 -11.57 -14.71 6.35
N ALA A 13 -12.05 -13.46 6.39
CA ALA A 13 -11.35 -12.38 7.10
C ALA A 13 -11.22 -12.69 8.61
N LYS A 14 -12.25 -13.22 9.23
CA LYS A 14 -12.20 -13.66 10.64
C LYS A 14 -11.19 -14.78 10.86
N ALA A 15 -11.14 -15.79 9.98
CA ALA A 15 -10.18 -16.88 10.07
C ALA A 15 -8.74 -16.37 9.93
N ARG A 16 -8.48 -15.47 8.95
CA ARG A 16 -7.15 -14.85 8.77
C ARG A 16 -6.76 -13.99 9.96
N ARG A 17 -7.70 -13.26 10.55
CA ARG A 17 -7.44 -12.44 11.73
C ARG A 17 -6.94 -13.26 12.93
N GLN A 18 -7.35 -14.53 13.05
CA GLN A 18 -6.88 -15.40 14.13
C GLN A 18 -5.39 -15.76 14.02
N ALA A 19 -4.82 -15.67 12.82
CA ALA A 19 -3.40 -15.92 12.58
C ALA A 19 -2.52 -14.68 12.86
N LEU A 20 -3.10 -13.51 13.11
CA LEU A 20 -2.34 -12.30 13.42
C LEU A 20 -1.78 -12.34 14.84
N MET A 21 -0.59 -11.76 15.01
CA MET A 21 -0.01 -11.56 16.33
C MET A 21 -0.92 -10.72 17.23
N ASP A 22 -1.09 -11.16 18.48
CA ASP A 22 -1.85 -10.40 19.46
C ASP A 22 -1.07 -9.19 20.01
N LYS A 23 -1.77 -8.33 20.77
CA LYS A 23 -1.16 -7.11 21.33
C LYS A 23 -0.03 -7.42 22.33
N ALA A 24 -0.10 -8.53 23.04
CA ALA A 24 0.95 -8.90 24.00
C ALA A 24 2.23 -9.30 23.25
N ARG A 25 2.09 -10.09 22.19
CA ARG A 25 3.19 -10.46 21.31
C ARG A 25 3.82 -9.23 20.63
N LEU A 26 3.01 -8.31 20.08
CA LEU A 26 3.50 -7.08 19.47
C LEU A 26 4.29 -6.22 20.46
N ARG A 27 3.86 -6.12 21.73
CA ARG A 27 4.61 -5.38 22.76
C ARG A 27 5.96 -6.02 23.07
N GLN A 28 6.06 -7.35 23.03
CA GLN A 28 7.33 -8.05 23.25
C GLN A 28 8.35 -7.72 22.13
N LEU A 29 7.88 -7.53 20.88
CA LEU A 29 8.75 -7.19 19.75
C LEU A 29 9.50 -5.87 19.94
N ILE A 30 8.89 -4.88 20.60
CA ILE A 30 9.45 -3.52 20.77
C ILE A 30 10.80 -3.55 21.53
N ASN A 31 11.01 -4.54 22.41
CA ASN A 31 12.20 -4.63 23.25
C ASN A 31 13.24 -5.63 22.72
N GLN A 32 13.03 -6.16 21.52
CA GLN A 32 13.94 -7.15 20.93
C GLN A 32 15.05 -6.47 20.10
N SER A 33 16.22 -7.13 20.06
CA SER A 33 17.25 -6.77 19.09
C SER A 33 16.78 -7.08 17.66
N PRO A 34 17.39 -6.46 16.63
CA PRO A 34 16.99 -6.70 15.22
C PRO A 34 16.98 -8.19 14.83
N ASP A 35 17.96 -8.97 15.28
CA ASP A 35 18.02 -10.39 14.97
C ASP A 35 16.95 -11.20 15.70
N GLN A 36 16.69 -10.88 16.98
CA GLN A 36 15.61 -11.47 17.74
C GLN A 36 14.24 -11.14 17.12
N LEU A 37 14.05 -9.90 16.68
CA LEU A 37 12.84 -9.44 16.00
C LEU A 37 12.58 -10.28 14.74
N THR A 38 13.60 -10.44 13.90
CA THR A 38 13.51 -11.23 12.66
C THR A 38 13.10 -12.67 12.95
N ASN A 39 13.75 -13.34 13.92
CA ASN A 39 13.42 -14.70 14.30
C ASN A 39 11.99 -14.83 14.85
N THR A 40 11.60 -13.89 15.71
CA THR A 40 10.25 -13.91 16.31
C THR A 40 9.15 -13.70 15.26
N VAL A 41 9.39 -12.82 14.29
CA VAL A 41 8.45 -12.60 13.17
C VAL A 41 8.38 -13.84 12.29
N ALA A 42 9.51 -14.45 11.96
CA ALA A 42 9.56 -15.71 11.20
C ALA A 42 8.74 -16.81 11.88
N GLU A 43 8.96 -17.06 13.18
CA GLU A 43 8.23 -18.04 13.98
C GLU A 43 6.72 -17.72 14.13
N SER A 44 6.33 -16.47 13.94
CA SER A 44 4.94 -16.02 14.00
C SER A 44 4.16 -16.23 12.69
N GLY A 45 4.71 -17.01 11.75
CA GLY A 45 4.03 -17.40 10.52
C GLY A 45 4.51 -16.69 9.26
N TYR A 46 5.58 -15.87 9.36
CA TYR A 46 6.13 -15.10 8.23
C TYR A 46 7.47 -15.65 7.72
N GLN A 47 7.78 -16.91 8.02
CA GLN A 47 9.06 -17.54 7.68
C GLN A 47 9.34 -17.53 6.17
N ASN A 48 8.30 -17.73 5.34
CA ASN A 48 8.46 -17.75 3.89
C ASN A 48 8.90 -16.38 3.35
N GLU A 49 8.25 -15.33 3.83
CA GLU A 49 8.55 -13.95 3.44
C GLU A 49 9.93 -13.52 3.97
N ILE A 50 10.27 -13.87 5.21
CA ILE A 50 11.62 -13.62 5.76
C ILE A 50 12.68 -14.31 4.87
N ASN A 51 12.49 -15.58 4.53
CA ASN A 51 13.44 -16.32 3.69
C ASN A 51 13.58 -15.71 2.28
N LEU A 52 12.49 -15.19 1.72
CA LEU A 52 12.49 -14.56 0.40
C LEU A 52 13.42 -13.33 0.34
N TYR A 53 13.48 -12.57 1.43
CA TYR A 53 14.21 -11.30 1.50
C TYR A 53 15.55 -11.37 2.23
N ALA A 54 15.86 -12.47 2.94
CA ALA A 54 17.06 -12.62 3.79
C ALA A 54 18.39 -12.48 3.03
N SER A 55 18.42 -12.68 1.72
CA SER A 55 19.63 -12.50 0.91
C SER A 55 19.97 -11.03 0.63
N ARG A 56 19.03 -10.10 0.84
CA ARG A 56 19.17 -8.68 0.48
C ARG A 56 19.03 -7.73 1.66
N TYR A 57 18.24 -8.11 2.65
CA TYR A 57 17.93 -7.28 3.82
C TYR A 57 18.30 -7.98 5.12
N THR A 58 18.54 -7.21 6.17
CA THR A 58 18.83 -7.71 7.51
C THR A 58 18.05 -6.92 8.56
N GLY A 59 17.83 -7.49 9.73
CA GLY A 59 17.21 -6.80 10.87
C GLY A 59 15.84 -6.20 10.57
N GLY A 60 15.66 -4.92 10.90
CA GLY A 60 14.38 -4.21 10.74
C GLY A 60 13.92 -4.14 9.29
N ASP A 61 14.82 -3.85 8.35
CA ASP A 61 14.50 -3.73 6.92
C ASP A 61 14.03 -5.06 6.33
N LEU A 62 14.60 -6.18 6.79
CA LEU A 62 14.15 -7.51 6.41
C LEU A 62 12.72 -7.77 6.89
N VAL A 63 12.41 -7.41 8.13
CA VAL A 63 11.07 -7.56 8.70
C VAL A 63 10.07 -6.66 7.95
N GLU A 64 10.44 -5.43 7.66
CA GLU A 64 9.56 -4.49 6.91
C GLU A 64 9.27 -5.01 5.50
N ALA A 65 10.29 -5.44 4.76
CA ALA A 65 10.14 -6.00 3.42
C ALA A 65 9.23 -7.25 3.44
N ALA A 66 9.47 -8.17 4.38
CA ALA A 66 8.70 -9.40 4.52
C ALA A 66 7.22 -9.12 4.85
N LEU A 67 6.94 -8.24 5.83
CA LEU A 67 5.59 -7.89 6.23
C LEU A 67 4.84 -7.11 5.15
N THR A 68 5.51 -6.22 4.42
CA THR A 68 4.92 -5.49 3.30
C THR A 68 4.51 -6.45 2.19
N HIS A 69 5.38 -7.38 1.82
CA HIS A 69 5.06 -8.42 0.83
C HIS A 69 3.87 -9.28 1.25
N ASN A 70 3.86 -9.74 2.51
CA ASN A 70 2.74 -10.52 3.03
C ASN A 70 1.43 -9.73 2.99
N LEU A 71 1.45 -8.45 3.37
CA LEU A 71 0.28 -7.58 3.34
C LEU A 71 -0.31 -7.46 1.93
N GLU A 72 0.52 -7.26 0.91
CA GLU A 72 0.09 -7.19 -0.49
C GLU A 72 -0.55 -8.50 -0.93
N ASN A 73 0.10 -9.64 -0.67
CA ASN A 73 -0.45 -10.95 -0.98
C ASN A 73 -1.79 -11.22 -0.28
N GLU A 74 -1.93 -10.80 0.97
CA GLU A 74 -3.19 -10.94 1.72
C GLU A 74 -4.30 -10.06 1.16
N LEU A 75 -3.99 -8.82 0.74
CA LEU A 75 -4.96 -7.93 0.11
C LEU A 75 -5.40 -8.48 -1.26
N ASP A 76 -4.50 -8.95 -2.09
CA ASP A 76 -4.81 -9.54 -3.38
C ASP A 76 -5.62 -10.84 -3.23
N ASN A 77 -5.24 -11.68 -2.28
CA ASN A 77 -6.00 -12.88 -1.94
C ASN A 77 -7.43 -12.52 -1.48
N MET A 78 -7.56 -11.51 -0.62
CA MET A 78 -8.87 -11.02 -0.17
C MET A 78 -9.70 -10.51 -1.35
N LEU A 79 -9.13 -9.69 -2.22
CA LEU A 79 -9.77 -9.12 -3.40
C LEU A 79 -10.23 -10.20 -4.38
N SER A 80 -9.45 -11.26 -4.59
CA SER A 80 -9.80 -12.37 -5.48
C SER A 80 -11.07 -13.09 -5.07
N HIS A 81 -11.38 -13.06 -3.77
CA HIS A 81 -12.58 -13.66 -3.20
C HIS A 81 -13.78 -12.71 -3.10
N CYS A 82 -13.56 -11.40 -3.26
CA CYS A 82 -14.62 -10.40 -3.17
C CYS A 82 -15.40 -10.28 -4.47
N ARG A 83 -16.74 -10.12 -4.38
CA ARG A 83 -17.63 -9.89 -5.53
C ARG A 83 -18.60 -8.74 -5.25
N GLY A 84 -19.03 -8.07 -6.33
CA GLY A 84 -20.03 -7.01 -6.25
C GLY A 84 -19.60 -5.83 -5.35
N LYS A 85 -20.49 -5.39 -4.47
CA LYS A 85 -20.23 -4.22 -3.60
C LYS A 85 -19.09 -4.42 -2.60
N VAL A 86 -18.93 -5.64 -2.08
CA VAL A 86 -17.82 -5.97 -1.16
C VAL A 86 -16.47 -5.73 -1.83
N ARG A 87 -16.34 -6.15 -3.09
CA ARG A 87 -15.11 -5.93 -3.85
C ARG A 87 -14.76 -4.44 -3.93
N LYS A 88 -15.73 -3.58 -4.24
CA LYS A 88 -15.51 -2.14 -4.31
C LYS A 88 -15.00 -1.54 -3.00
N VAL A 89 -15.51 -2.01 -1.86
CA VAL A 89 -15.06 -1.53 -0.53
C VAL A 89 -13.63 -1.96 -0.25
N VAL A 90 -13.30 -3.21 -0.53
CA VAL A 90 -11.95 -3.74 -0.31
C VAL A 90 -10.95 -3.10 -1.28
N GLU A 91 -11.35 -2.87 -2.55
CA GLU A 91 -10.55 -2.14 -3.55
C GLU A 91 -10.19 -0.72 -3.09
N ILE A 92 -11.13 0.00 -2.46
CA ILE A 92 -10.83 1.34 -1.91
C ILE A 92 -9.78 1.24 -0.80
N TYR A 93 -9.93 0.28 0.10
CA TYR A 93 -8.96 0.10 1.17
C TYR A 93 -7.58 -0.27 0.64
N SER A 94 -7.49 -1.21 -0.30
CA SER A 94 -6.23 -1.62 -0.92
C SER A 94 -5.61 -0.50 -1.77
N SER A 95 -6.42 0.29 -2.48
CA SER A 95 -5.93 1.40 -3.30
C SER A 95 -5.18 2.47 -2.50
N ARG A 96 -5.39 2.56 -1.17
CA ARG A 96 -4.65 3.47 -0.29
C ARG A 96 -3.13 3.38 -0.50
N TYR A 97 -2.63 2.18 -0.71
CA TYR A 97 -1.19 1.96 -0.92
C TYR A 97 -0.71 2.57 -2.24
N GLU A 98 -1.53 2.55 -3.28
CA GLU A 98 -1.24 3.21 -4.55
C GLU A 98 -1.08 4.74 -4.38
N TYR A 99 -1.93 5.37 -3.57
CA TYR A 99 -1.79 6.81 -3.25
C TYR A 99 -0.56 7.09 -2.37
N GLN A 100 -0.22 6.20 -1.45
CA GLN A 100 1.01 6.31 -0.65
C GLN A 100 2.25 6.21 -1.54
N ASN A 101 2.31 5.26 -2.46
CA ASN A 101 3.40 5.13 -3.42
C ASN A 101 3.50 6.37 -4.32
N ALA A 102 2.38 6.92 -4.80
CA ALA A 102 2.38 8.16 -5.56
C ALA A 102 2.98 9.33 -4.77
N LYS A 103 2.60 9.49 -3.49
CA LYS A 103 3.18 10.51 -2.60
C LYS A 103 4.67 10.27 -2.35
N ALA A 104 5.10 9.03 -2.15
CA ALA A 104 6.50 8.67 -1.95
C ALA A 104 7.35 9.11 -3.15
N VAL A 105 6.90 8.80 -4.36
CA VAL A 105 7.58 9.22 -5.61
C VAL A 105 7.60 10.74 -5.75
N LEU A 106 6.48 11.43 -5.53
CA LEU A 106 6.42 12.90 -5.62
C LEU A 106 7.35 13.57 -4.60
N ARG A 107 7.42 13.04 -3.38
CA ARG A 107 8.37 13.52 -2.35
C ARG A 107 9.82 13.29 -2.76
N ALA A 108 10.12 12.12 -3.34
CA ALA A 108 11.45 11.78 -3.81
C ALA A 108 11.89 12.74 -4.92
N VAL A 109 11.04 12.98 -5.92
CA VAL A 109 11.28 13.95 -7.01
C VAL A 109 11.48 15.36 -6.44
N ALA A 110 10.61 15.82 -5.55
CA ALA A 110 10.70 17.16 -4.96
C ALA A 110 11.98 17.39 -4.14
N ASN A 111 12.53 16.32 -3.55
CA ASN A 111 13.74 16.39 -2.72
C ASN A 111 15.01 15.88 -3.41
N GLY A 112 14.94 15.54 -4.70
CA GLY A 112 16.09 15.02 -5.44
C GLY A 112 16.61 13.70 -4.91
N ILE A 113 15.73 12.83 -4.39
CA ILE A 113 16.11 11.52 -3.85
C ILE A 113 16.29 10.55 -5.03
N GLU A 114 17.43 9.88 -5.05
CA GLU A 114 17.73 8.89 -6.08
C GLU A 114 16.84 7.64 -5.97
N ALA A 115 16.56 7.01 -7.12
CA ALA A 115 15.71 5.84 -7.23
C ALA A 115 16.20 4.66 -6.36
N GLU A 116 17.52 4.47 -6.27
CA GLU A 116 18.11 3.43 -5.43
C GLU A 116 17.77 3.61 -3.94
N LYS A 117 17.79 4.85 -3.46
CA LYS A 117 17.44 5.17 -2.09
C LYS A 117 15.95 5.00 -1.82
N LEU A 118 15.09 5.47 -2.74
CA LEU A 118 13.64 5.27 -2.62
C LEU A 118 13.28 3.78 -2.57
N SER A 119 13.93 2.99 -3.41
CA SER A 119 13.75 1.53 -3.47
C SER A 119 14.07 0.85 -2.14
N LYS A 120 15.15 1.28 -1.47
CA LYS A 120 15.58 0.71 -0.18
C LYS A 120 14.75 1.19 1.01
N ASP A 121 14.46 2.49 1.04
CA ASP A 121 13.92 3.15 2.24
C ASP A 121 12.38 3.18 2.28
N ILE A 122 11.71 3.14 1.13
CA ILE A 122 10.27 3.41 1.05
C ILE A 122 9.50 2.31 0.31
N LEU A 123 10.12 1.74 -0.71
CA LEU A 123 9.50 0.69 -1.54
C LEU A 123 10.40 -0.55 -1.52
N PRO A 124 9.97 -1.66 -0.92
CA PRO A 124 10.75 -2.89 -0.95
C PRO A 124 11.07 -3.33 -2.38
N ASP A 125 12.35 -3.53 -2.65
CA ASP A 125 12.97 -3.70 -3.97
C ASP A 125 12.42 -4.90 -4.78
N LEU A 126 11.92 -5.93 -4.11
CA LEU A 126 11.58 -7.19 -4.77
C LEU A 126 10.13 -7.31 -5.20
N ASN A 127 9.35 -6.27 -5.00
CA ASN A 127 7.96 -6.31 -5.40
C ASN A 127 7.82 -5.78 -6.83
N GLU A 128 7.39 -6.63 -7.75
CA GLU A 128 7.07 -6.22 -9.14
C GLU A 128 6.09 -5.06 -9.21
N ILE A 129 5.24 -4.89 -8.18
CA ILE A 129 4.31 -3.77 -8.04
C ILE A 129 5.05 -2.44 -7.89
N ASN A 130 6.21 -2.42 -7.27
CA ASN A 130 6.99 -1.20 -7.03
C ASN A 130 7.84 -0.78 -8.22
N THR A 131 8.20 -1.71 -9.11
CA THR A 131 8.98 -1.41 -10.32
C THR A 131 8.40 -0.26 -11.16
N PRO A 132 7.08 -0.15 -11.40
CA PRO A 132 6.52 0.99 -12.13
C PRO A 132 6.73 2.33 -11.42
N TRP A 133 6.73 2.36 -10.08
CA TRP A 133 6.93 3.56 -9.28
C TRP A 133 8.36 4.06 -9.33
N ILE A 134 9.33 3.14 -9.27
CA ILE A 134 10.76 3.44 -9.43
C ILE A 134 11.02 4.01 -10.85
N LYS A 135 10.44 3.40 -11.88
CA LYS A 135 10.55 3.91 -13.27
C LYS A 135 9.96 5.32 -13.43
N ILE A 136 8.87 5.64 -12.73
CA ILE A 136 8.31 7.00 -12.73
C ILE A 136 9.32 7.97 -12.12
N LEU A 137 9.96 7.62 -10.99
CA LEU A 137 10.99 8.46 -10.38
C LEU A 137 12.18 8.67 -11.32
N GLU A 138 12.74 7.58 -11.90
CA GLU A 138 13.87 7.63 -12.82
C GLU A 138 13.63 8.45 -14.07
N SER A 139 12.38 8.52 -14.54
CA SER A 139 11.97 9.23 -15.75
C SER A 139 11.38 10.63 -15.51
N SER A 140 11.51 11.15 -14.27
CA SER A 140 10.90 12.42 -13.88
C SER A 140 11.92 13.41 -13.36
N ASP A 141 12.04 14.55 -14.02
CA ASP A 141 12.95 15.65 -13.62
C ASP A 141 12.29 16.58 -12.58
N ASP A 142 10.96 16.64 -12.57
CA ASP A 142 10.18 17.51 -11.72
C ASP A 142 8.80 16.92 -11.37
N LEU A 143 8.06 17.59 -10.48
CA LEU A 143 6.73 17.16 -10.04
C LEU A 143 5.73 17.04 -11.20
N ARG A 144 5.86 17.90 -12.22
CA ARG A 144 4.95 17.91 -13.36
C ARG A 144 5.19 16.72 -14.27
N SER A 145 6.45 16.39 -14.54
CA SER A 145 6.81 15.19 -15.31
C SER A 145 6.39 13.92 -14.57
N ALA A 146 6.57 13.84 -13.25
CA ALA A 146 6.08 12.73 -12.45
C ALA A 146 4.55 12.58 -12.53
N ALA A 147 3.81 13.69 -12.43
CA ALA A 147 2.35 13.69 -12.58
C ALA A 147 1.92 13.19 -13.99
N GLN A 148 2.64 13.59 -15.03
CA GLN A 148 2.38 13.11 -16.41
C GLN A 148 2.63 11.62 -16.56
N GLN A 149 3.66 11.06 -15.92
CA GLN A 149 3.89 9.60 -15.89
C GLN A 149 2.74 8.85 -15.20
N MET A 150 2.12 9.48 -14.20
CA MET A 150 0.98 8.93 -13.46
C MET A 150 -0.38 9.19 -14.14
N ARG A 151 -0.45 9.82 -15.31
CA ARG A 151 -1.72 10.24 -15.96
C ARG A 151 -2.73 9.13 -16.19
N ARG A 152 -2.27 7.87 -16.31
CA ARG A 152 -3.14 6.70 -16.52
C ARG A 152 -3.69 6.09 -15.23
N LYS A 153 -3.23 6.57 -14.06
CA LYS A 153 -3.75 6.16 -12.76
C LYS A 153 -5.14 6.76 -12.51
N SER A 154 -5.91 6.17 -11.62
CA SER A 154 -7.27 6.65 -11.27
C SER A 154 -7.29 8.12 -10.86
N PHE A 155 -6.25 8.59 -10.21
CA PHE A 155 -6.04 9.96 -9.75
C PHE A 155 -5.24 10.84 -10.72
N GLY A 156 -4.84 10.30 -11.87
CA GLY A 156 -3.94 10.99 -12.81
C GLY A 156 -4.44 12.36 -13.26
N SER A 157 -5.74 12.48 -13.55
CA SER A 157 -6.34 13.78 -13.91
C SER A 157 -6.30 14.79 -12.76
N ALA A 158 -6.38 14.37 -11.52
CA ALA A 158 -6.28 15.26 -10.37
C ALA A 158 -4.87 15.88 -10.24
N LEU A 159 -3.84 15.15 -10.65
CA LEU A 159 -2.45 15.63 -10.62
C LEU A 159 -2.13 16.50 -11.86
N THR A 160 -2.54 16.05 -13.04
CA THR A 160 -2.18 16.76 -14.30
C THR A 160 -2.92 18.07 -14.52
N ASN A 161 -4.06 18.28 -13.84
CA ASN A 161 -4.84 19.53 -13.92
C ASN A 161 -4.40 20.58 -12.89
N LEU A 162 -3.34 20.33 -12.11
CA LEU A 162 -2.81 21.34 -11.19
C LEU A 162 -2.15 22.49 -11.94
N PRO A 163 -2.12 23.71 -11.36
CA PRO A 163 -1.44 24.87 -11.93
C PRO A 163 0.05 24.61 -12.17
N GLU A 164 0.67 25.41 -13.06
CA GLU A 164 2.10 25.27 -13.38
C GLU A 164 3.03 25.53 -12.20
N ASP A 165 2.63 26.41 -11.30
CA ASP A 165 3.35 26.78 -10.07
C ASP A 165 3.01 25.86 -8.87
N ALA A 166 2.31 24.74 -9.11
CA ALA A 166 1.93 23.82 -8.05
C ALA A 166 3.17 23.23 -7.34
N ARG A 167 3.15 23.30 -6.01
CA ARG A 167 4.18 22.73 -5.13
C ARG A 167 3.77 21.34 -4.64
N LEU A 168 4.69 20.60 -4.06
CA LEU A 168 4.45 19.26 -3.52
C LEU A 168 3.15 19.15 -2.70
N ALA A 169 2.90 20.12 -1.82
CA ALA A 169 1.69 20.12 -0.99
C ALA A 169 0.38 20.12 -1.81
N HIS A 170 0.36 20.77 -2.98
CA HIS A 170 -0.82 20.78 -3.85
C HIS A 170 -1.06 19.41 -4.50
N TYR A 171 0.01 18.69 -4.87
CA TYR A 171 -0.06 17.32 -5.39
C TYR A 171 -0.55 16.34 -4.32
N GLU A 172 -0.02 16.44 -3.10
CA GLU A 172 -0.46 15.60 -1.98
C GLU A 172 -1.92 15.84 -1.61
N ASP A 173 -2.35 17.11 -1.56
CA ASP A 173 -3.75 17.49 -1.29
C ASP A 173 -4.70 16.98 -2.40
N ALA A 174 -4.28 17.07 -3.67
CA ALA A 174 -5.05 16.53 -4.80
C ALA A 174 -5.22 15.02 -4.70
N LEU A 175 -4.18 14.28 -4.30
CA LEU A 175 -4.25 12.84 -4.05
C LEU A 175 -5.20 12.52 -2.90
N ASP A 176 -5.10 13.24 -1.78
CA ASP A 176 -5.95 13.01 -0.62
C ASP A 176 -7.42 13.31 -0.93
N ARG A 177 -7.71 14.43 -1.56
CA ARG A 177 -9.08 14.79 -1.99
C ARG A 177 -9.65 13.73 -2.93
N HIS A 178 -8.85 13.26 -3.88
CA HIS A 178 -9.30 12.24 -4.81
C HIS A 178 -9.58 10.91 -4.08
N TYR A 179 -8.69 10.46 -3.19
CA TYR A 179 -8.88 9.25 -2.40
C TYR A 179 -10.14 9.32 -1.54
N PHE A 180 -10.31 10.39 -0.76
CA PHE A 180 -11.48 10.55 0.11
C PHE A 180 -12.78 10.70 -0.69
N SER A 181 -12.75 11.43 -1.81
CA SER A 181 -13.92 11.55 -2.69
C SER A 181 -14.34 10.20 -3.28
N ALA A 182 -13.38 9.42 -3.78
CA ALA A 182 -13.63 8.07 -4.28
C ALA A 182 -14.16 7.14 -3.19
N SER A 183 -13.59 7.23 -1.98
CA SER A 183 -14.01 6.46 -0.81
C SER A 183 -15.44 6.78 -0.39
N LEU A 184 -15.78 8.06 -0.26
CA LEU A 184 -17.13 8.51 0.07
C LEU A 184 -18.15 8.08 -0.99
N LYS A 185 -17.80 8.21 -2.27
CA LYS A 185 -18.65 7.78 -3.37
C LYS A 185 -18.95 6.28 -3.30
N ALA A 186 -17.95 5.46 -3.03
CA ALA A 186 -18.15 4.02 -2.91
C ALA A 186 -18.91 3.62 -1.64
N LEU A 187 -18.68 4.31 -0.51
CA LEU A 187 -19.44 4.11 0.73
C LEU A 187 -20.88 4.62 0.60
N GLY A 188 -21.12 5.70 -0.13
CA GLY A 188 -22.46 6.21 -0.44
C GLY A 188 -23.34 5.19 -1.14
N TYR A 189 -22.76 4.34 -1.99
CA TYR A 189 -23.48 3.19 -2.57
C TYR A 189 -23.92 2.13 -1.54
N LEU A 190 -23.30 2.11 -0.34
CA LEU A 190 -23.67 1.22 0.76
C LEU A 190 -24.77 1.84 1.64
N SER A 191 -24.74 3.15 1.86
CA SER A 191 -25.70 3.87 2.69
C SER A 191 -27.12 3.87 2.13
N LEU A 192 -27.29 3.86 0.81
CA LEU A 192 -28.60 3.80 0.15
C LEU A 192 -29.33 2.44 0.32
N ILE A 193 -28.77 1.51 1.09
CA ILE A 193 -29.33 0.17 1.32
C ILE A 193 -29.94 0.06 2.73
N HIS A 194 -29.75 1.06 3.60
CA HIS A 194 -30.24 1.06 4.97
C HIS A 194 -31.42 2.03 5.21
N ILE A 195 -32.02 2.56 4.14
CA ILE A 195 -33.29 3.32 4.21
C ILE A 195 -34.41 2.49 3.64
#